data_f455858a68bff7e0d0a0e203c934fe4a
#
_entry.id   f455858a68bff7e0d0a0e203c934fe4a
#
_cell.length_a   1.000
_cell.length_b   1.000
_cell.length_c   1.000
_cell.angle_alpha   90.00
_cell.angle_beta   90.00
_cell.angle_gamma   90.00
#
_symmetry.space_group_name_H-M   'P 1'
#
loop_
_entity.id
_entity.type
_entity.pdbx_description
1 polymer ?
#
loop_
_entity_poly.entity_id
_entity_poly.type
_entity_poly.pdbx_seq_one_letter_code
_entity_poly.pdbx_strand_id
1 'polypeptide(L)'
;MSSFGSLRHFKPECAPAGAAARCTAGCAAKDNCPYDAEKIYLPHPETGILHGNTDWPCNILAQEPTEEKIRTAIEERPYGRCVYACDNDVVDSQIVNMEMENGVVCQLLMSAFCEHGGRTIRVFGTHGCIEGDMESNVLRIRPFGRQETVIDVAAMGPDLAGHGGGDGRMVAELIEMHGKTGRPTKRMTTLEASCESHYVAFAAEQSRRNGGAAVEMSKVR
;
A
#
# COMPACT_ATOMS: atom_id res chain seq x y z
N MET A 1 -14.23 16.83 0.27
CA MET A 1 -13.88 15.56 -0.40
C MET A 1 -15.07 14.64 -0.51
N SER A 2 -15.04 13.67 -1.42
CA SER A 2 -16.00 12.58 -1.52
C SER A 2 -15.32 11.25 -1.74
N SER A 3 -15.92 10.15 -1.23
CA SER A 3 -15.31 8.82 -1.30
C SER A 3 -16.33 7.74 -1.55
N PHE A 4 -15.98 6.79 -2.40
CA PHE A 4 -16.71 5.56 -2.66
C PHE A 4 -15.78 4.36 -2.50
N GLY A 5 -16.25 3.32 -1.86
CA GLY A 5 -15.47 2.10 -1.64
C GLY A 5 -16.27 1.05 -0.88
N SER A 6 -15.88 -0.20 -1.01
CA SER A 6 -16.57 -1.30 -0.35
C SER A 6 -15.68 -2.51 -0.21
N LEU A 7 -16.03 -3.39 0.71
CA LEU A 7 -15.55 -4.76 0.75
C LEU A 7 -16.50 -5.61 -0.13
N ARG A 8 -16.05 -5.96 -1.33
CA ARG A 8 -16.90 -6.67 -2.31
C ARG A 8 -16.50 -8.12 -2.52
N HIS A 9 -15.22 -8.42 -2.42
CA HIS A 9 -14.68 -9.71 -2.84
C HIS A 9 -14.23 -10.57 -1.64
N PHE A 10 -13.49 -10.01 -0.70
CA PHE A 10 -12.94 -10.78 0.44
C PHE A 10 -13.96 -10.97 1.55
N LYS A 11 -15.02 -11.71 1.24
CA LYS A 11 -16.14 -11.99 2.14
C LYS A 11 -16.74 -13.37 1.86
N PRO A 12 -17.44 -13.98 2.83
CA PRO A 12 -17.92 -15.36 2.74
C PRO A 12 -18.77 -15.67 1.50
N GLU A 13 -19.60 -14.72 1.05
CA GLU A 13 -20.47 -14.93 -0.10
C GLU A 13 -19.72 -15.04 -1.43
N CYS A 14 -18.47 -14.60 -1.46
CA CYS A 14 -17.60 -14.68 -2.63
C CYS A 14 -16.66 -15.89 -2.58
N ALA A 15 -16.71 -16.69 -1.53
CA ALA A 15 -15.88 -17.87 -1.42
C ALA A 15 -16.21 -18.88 -2.53
N PRO A 16 -15.20 -19.43 -3.21
CA PRO A 16 -15.43 -20.48 -4.20
C PRO A 16 -16.02 -21.74 -3.53
N ALA A 17 -16.78 -22.51 -4.30
CA ALA A 17 -17.38 -23.75 -3.83
C ALA A 17 -16.30 -24.69 -3.25
N GLY A 18 -16.52 -25.21 -2.05
CA GLY A 18 -15.57 -26.10 -1.38
C GLY A 18 -14.38 -25.38 -0.70
N ALA A 19 -14.42 -24.06 -0.61
CA ALA A 19 -13.44 -23.32 0.18
C ALA A 19 -13.48 -23.75 1.66
N ALA A 20 -12.31 -24.08 2.21
CA ALA A 20 -12.16 -24.38 3.64
C ALA A 20 -11.84 -23.10 4.42
N ALA A 21 -11.95 -23.17 5.75
CA ALA A 21 -11.59 -22.05 6.62
C ALA A 21 -10.09 -21.69 6.58
N ARG A 22 -9.25 -22.65 6.17
CA ARG A 22 -7.79 -22.49 5.99
C ARG A 22 -7.33 -23.17 4.72
N CYS A 23 -6.27 -22.66 4.11
CA CYS A 23 -5.69 -23.25 2.89
C CYS A 23 -5.19 -24.68 3.14
N THR A 24 -4.68 -24.97 4.33
CA THR A 24 -4.16 -26.29 4.75
C THR A 24 -5.23 -27.29 5.20
N ALA A 25 -6.50 -26.88 5.31
CA ALA A 25 -7.57 -27.71 5.86
C ALA A 25 -8.35 -28.51 4.79
N GLY A 26 -7.68 -29.01 3.75
CA GLY A 26 -8.33 -29.80 2.69
C GLY A 26 -9.23 -28.95 1.78
N CYS A 27 -8.85 -27.74 1.46
CA CYS A 27 -9.61 -26.84 0.62
C CYS A 27 -9.78 -27.38 -0.81
N ALA A 28 -11.02 -27.67 -1.21
CA ALA A 28 -11.31 -28.19 -2.54
C ALA A 28 -11.15 -27.14 -3.66
N ALA A 29 -11.13 -25.87 -3.31
CA ALA A 29 -10.90 -24.77 -4.25
C ALA A 29 -9.41 -24.48 -4.52
N LYS A 30 -8.49 -25.16 -3.84
CA LYS A 30 -7.06 -24.89 -3.81
C LYS A 30 -6.43 -24.74 -5.21
N ASP A 31 -6.76 -25.63 -6.14
CA ASP A 31 -6.10 -25.67 -7.45
C ASP A 31 -6.30 -24.39 -8.26
N ASN A 32 -7.47 -23.77 -8.15
CA ASN A 32 -7.84 -22.56 -8.88
C ASN A 32 -7.86 -21.28 -8.02
N CYS A 33 -7.48 -21.39 -6.74
CA CYS A 33 -7.48 -20.22 -5.86
C CYS A 33 -6.21 -19.38 -6.05
N PRO A 34 -6.32 -18.11 -6.46
CA PRO A 34 -5.16 -17.22 -6.57
C PRO A 34 -4.63 -16.76 -5.21
N TYR A 35 -5.41 -16.94 -4.13
CA TYR A 35 -5.07 -16.52 -2.77
C TYR A 35 -4.64 -17.69 -1.88
N ASP A 36 -4.28 -18.83 -2.47
CA ASP A 36 -3.81 -19.98 -1.68
C ASP A 36 -2.47 -19.67 -1.03
N ALA A 37 -2.47 -19.59 0.30
CA ALA A 37 -1.30 -19.27 1.10
C ALA A 37 -0.13 -20.25 0.89
N GLU A 38 -0.41 -21.54 0.66
CA GLU A 38 0.64 -22.51 0.39
C GLU A 38 1.30 -22.23 -0.96
N LYS A 39 0.56 -21.80 -1.99
CA LYS A 39 1.12 -21.43 -3.29
C LYS A 39 1.95 -20.15 -3.19
N ILE A 40 1.44 -19.15 -2.47
CA ILE A 40 2.07 -17.82 -2.35
C ILE A 40 3.35 -17.88 -1.54
N TYR A 41 3.34 -18.55 -0.39
CA TYR A 41 4.44 -18.48 0.56
C TYR A 41 5.44 -19.63 0.47
N LEU A 42 5.14 -20.72 -0.26
CA LEU A 42 6.05 -21.84 -0.42
C LEU A 42 6.72 -21.88 -1.80
N PRO A 43 6.05 -22.29 -2.90
CA PRO A 43 6.72 -22.46 -4.19
C PRO A 43 6.70 -21.24 -5.11
N HIS A 44 6.09 -20.10 -4.74
CA HIS A 44 6.03 -18.97 -5.65
C HIS A 44 7.44 -18.44 -5.96
N PRO A 45 7.78 -18.19 -7.25
CA PRO A 45 9.14 -17.82 -7.65
C PRO A 45 9.68 -16.57 -6.96
N GLU A 46 8.82 -15.57 -6.71
CA GLU A 46 9.21 -14.28 -6.13
C GLU A 46 8.94 -14.19 -4.62
N THR A 47 7.84 -14.76 -4.14
CA THR A 47 7.39 -14.60 -2.76
C THR A 47 7.62 -15.82 -1.88
N GLY A 48 7.96 -16.97 -2.46
CA GLY A 48 8.03 -18.24 -1.76
C GLY A 48 9.36 -18.54 -1.10
N ILE A 49 9.30 -19.12 0.10
CA ILE A 49 10.50 -19.51 0.87
C ILE A 49 11.32 -20.58 0.18
N LEU A 50 10.70 -21.47 -0.63
CA LEU A 50 11.41 -22.54 -1.34
C LEU A 50 12.32 -22.02 -2.47
N HIS A 51 12.14 -20.78 -2.88
CA HIS A 51 13.03 -20.08 -3.80
C HIS A 51 14.02 -19.15 -3.10
N GLY A 52 14.16 -19.29 -1.77
CA GLY A 52 15.13 -18.55 -0.98
C GLY A 52 14.66 -17.15 -0.54
N ASN A 53 13.38 -16.83 -0.70
CA ASN A 53 12.86 -15.55 -0.24
C ASN A 53 12.76 -15.53 1.29
N THR A 54 13.68 -14.82 1.93
CA THR A 54 13.68 -14.56 3.37
C THR A 54 13.20 -13.15 3.73
N ASP A 55 12.91 -12.32 2.72
CA ASP A 55 12.35 -10.98 2.86
C ASP A 55 10.82 -10.99 2.79
N TRP A 56 10.24 -9.85 2.45
CA TRP A 56 8.79 -9.73 2.29
C TRP A 56 8.28 -10.64 1.16
N PRO A 57 7.20 -11.40 1.38
CA PRO A 57 6.33 -11.42 2.57
C PRO A 57 6.74 -12.45 3.64
N CYS A 58 7.74 -13.30 3.44
CA CYS A 58 8.09 -14.38 4.36
C CYS A 58 8.51 -13.88 5.75
N ASN A 59 9.25 -12.76 5.83
CA ASN A 59 9.68 -12.14 7.09
C ASN A 59 8.51 -11.60 7.95
N ILE A 60 7.34 -11.39 7.35
CA ILE A 60 6.12 -11.00 8.09
C ILE A 60 5.46 -12.22 8.74
N LEU A 61 5.54 -13.38 8.09
CA LEU A 61 4.97 -14.61 8.63
C LEU A 61 5.80 -15.13 9.80
N ALA A 62 7.11 -15.03 9.70
CA ALA A 62 8.02 -15.50 10.73
C ALA A 62 9.33 -14.68 10.77
N GLN A 63 9.80 -14.35 11.95
CA GLN A 63 11.12 -13.79 12.12
C GLN A 63 12.18 -14.84 11.75
N GLU A 64 13.21 -14.44 10.96
CA GLU A 64 14.20 -15.38 10.40
C GLU A 64 13.49 -16.56 9.72
N PRO A 65 12.79 -16.34 8.60
CA PRO A 65 11.91 -17.35 8.01
C PRO A 65 12.70 -18.56 7.51
N THR A 66 12.15 -19.73 7.81
CA THR A 66 12.55 -21.02 7.28
C THR A 66 11.34 -21.72 6.72
N GLU A 67 11.50 -22.74 5.88
CA GLU A 67 10.35 -23.50 5.36
C GLU A 67 9.45 -24.00 6.49
N GLU A 68 10.04 -24.57 7.56
CA GLU A 68 9.30 -25.09 8.71
C GLU A 68 8.48 -24.00 9.40
N LYS A 69 9.10 -22.83 9.66
CA LYS A 69 8.43 -21.70 10.30
C LYS A 69 7.29 -21.15 9.44
N ILE A 70 7.48 -21.08 8.11
CA ILE A 70 6.44 -20.64 7.18
C ILE A 70 5.29 -21.63 7.15
N ARG A 71 5.55 -22.94 7.08
CA ARG A 71 4.50 -23.97 7.14
C ARG A 71 3.70 -23.86 8.45
N THR A 72 4.37 -23.76 9.58
CA THR A 72 3.72 -23.55 10.89
C THR A 72 2.86 -22.27 10.88
N ALA A 73 3.35 -21.18 10.31
CA ALA A 73 2.60 -19.93 10.23
C ALA A 73 1.33 -20.06 9.36
N ILE A 74 1.39 -20.80 8.26
CA ILE A 74 0.23 -21.06 7.41
C ILE A 74 -0.77 -22.00 8.12
N GLU A 75 -0.30 -22.96 8.88
CA GLU A 75 -1.16 -23.91 9.59
C GLU A 75 -1.84 -23.28 10.80
N GLU A 76 -1.15 -22.49 11.60
CA GLU A 76 -1.61 -22.06 12.92
C GLU A 76 -1.96 -20.57 13.01
N ARG A 77 -1.29 -19.70 12.24
CA ARG A 77 -1.41 -18.24 12.34
C ARG A 77 -2.42 -17.66 11.33
N PRO A 78 -2.77 -16.37 11.40
CA PRO A 78 -3.75 -15.74 10.53
C PRO A 78 -3.48 -15.88 9.03
N TYR A 79 -2.22 -16.00 8.61
CA TYR A 79 -1.80 -16.01 7.21
C TYR A 79 -2.28 -17.21 6.39
N GLY A 80 -2.65 -18.30 7.02
CA GLY A 80 -3.27 -19.45 6.35
C GLY A 80 -4.80 -19.47 6.40
N ARG A 81 -5.45 -18.48 7.02
CA ARG A 81 -6.91 -18.35 6.99
C ARG A 81 -7.37 -18.06 5.56
N CYS A 82 -8.50 -18.62 5.20
CA CYS A 82 -9.11 -18.30 3.92
C CYS A 82 -9.43 -16.79 3.87
N VAL A 83 -9.01 -16.11 2.80
CA VAL A 83 -9.25 -14.67 2.63
C VAL A 83 -10.73 -14.31 2.60
N TYR A 84 -11.59 -15.25 2.22
CA TYR A 84 -13.04 -15.11 2.22
C TYR A 84 -13.69 -15.35 3.60
N ALA A 85 -12.95 -15.93 4.54
CA ALA A 85 -13.40 -16.21 5.90
C ALA A 85 -12.71 -15.32 6.96
N CYS A 86 -12.07 -14.26 6.52
CA CYS A 86 -11.49 -13.25 7.40
C CYS A 86 -12.56 -12.34 7.97
N ASP A 87 -12.24 -11.75 9.11
CA ASP A 87 -13.12 -10.87 9.90
C ASP A 87 -12.83 -9.38 9.68
N ASN A 88 -12.15 -9.03 8.58
CA ASN A 88 -11.92 -7.65 8.22
C ASN A 88 -13.21 -6.98 7.70
N ASP A 89 -13.39 -5.71 8.03
CA ASP A 89 -14.50 -4.86 7.61
C ASP A 89 -14.05 -3.67 6.75
N VAL A 90 -12.78 -3.66 6.36
CA VAL A 90 -12.18 -2.62 5.54
C VAL A 90 -12.48 -2.82 4.06
N VAL A 91 -12.36 -1.76 3.29
CA VAL A 91 -12.60 -1.80 1.83
C VAL A 91 -11.52 -2.61 1.10
N ASP A 92 -11.88 -3.33 0.04
CA ASP A 92 -10.97 -3.94 -0.91
C ASP A 92 -10.72 -3.06 -2.16
N SER A 93 -11.56 -2.05 -2.35
CA SER A 93 -11.35 -0.99 -3.33
C SER A 93 -11.98 0.32 -2.86
N GLN A 94 -11.30 1.42 -3.10
CA GLN A 94 -11.76 2.76 -2.71
C GLN A 94 -11.23 3.83 -3.66
N ILE A 95 -12.07 4.81 -3.95
CA ILE A 95 -11.69 6.03 -4.64
C ILE A 95 -12.02 7.23 -3.75
N VAL A 96 -11.09 8.16 -3.65
CA VAL A 96 -11.26 9.39 -2.88
C VAL A 96 -10.99 10.58 -3.80
N ASN A 97 -11.96 11.45 -3.97
CA ASN A 97 -11.81 12.71 -4.69
C ASN A 97 -11.68 13.85 -3.70
N MET A 98 -10.68 14.69 -3.90
CA MET A 98 -10.35 15.79 -3.01
C MET A 98 -10.22 17.09 -3.80
N GLU A 99 -10.73 18.17 -3.24
CA GLU A 99 -10.46 19.54 -3.68
C GLU A 99 -9.69 20.23 -2.56
N MET A 100 -8.55 20.79 -2.91
CA MET A 100 -7.66 21.49 -2.00
C MET A 100 -8.10 22.96 -1.88
N GLU A 101 -7.71 23.65 -0.81
CA GLU A 101 -8.02 25.06 -0.56
C GLU A 101 -7.59 26.01 -1.71
N ASN A 102 -6.53 25.65 -2.42
CA ASN A 102 -6.03 26.38 -3.58
C ASN A 102 -6.69 26.00 -4.92
N GLY A 103 -7.76 25.20 -4.89
CA GLY A 103 -8.51 24.76 -6.06
C GLY A 103 -7.89 23.59 -6.84
N VAL A 104 -6.77 23.03 -6.38
CA VAL A 104 -6.21 21.81 -6.98
C VAL A 104 -7.12 20.63 -6.66
N VAL A 105 -7.45 19.85 -7.68
CA VAL A 105 -8.20 18.61 -7.51
C VAL A 105 -7.29 17.41 -7.58
N CYS A 106 -7.51 16.41 -6.73
CA CYS A 106 -6.78 15.16 -6.77
C CYS A 106 -7.67 13.96 -6.47
N GLN A 107 -7.23 12.80 -6.92
CA GLN A 107 -7.90 11.53 -6.76
C GLN A 107 -6.91 10.50 -6.23
N LEU A 108 -7.32 9.78 -5.21
CA LEU A 108 -6.64 8.58 -4.73
C LEU A 108 -7.49 7.36 -5.10
N LEU A 109 -6.86 6.40 -5.76
CA LEU A 109 -7.43 5.07 -5.99
C LEU A 109 -6.64 4.04 -5.20
N MET A 110 -7.33 3.26 -4.37
CA MET A 110 -6.80 2.09 -3.69
C MET A 110 -7.50 0.83 -4.21
N SER A 111 -6.73 -0.20 -4.50
CA SER A 111 -7.25 -1.52 -4.89
C SER A 111 -6.43 -2.62 -4.23
N ALA A 112 -7.11 -3.63 -3.69
CA ALA A 112 -6.48 -4.87 -3.22
C ALA A 112 -6.25 -5.88 -4.37
N PHE A 113 -6.67 -5.56 -5.60
CA PHE A 113 -6.59 -6.44 -6.77
C PHE A 113 -5.43 -6.05 -7.67
N CYS A 114 -4.23 -6.07 -7.12
CA CYS A 114 -2.99 -5.80 -7.85
C CYS A 114 -2.05 -7.00 -7.70
N GLU A 115 -1.47 -7.42 -8.80
CA GLU A 115 -0.48 -8.50 -8.81
C GLU A 115 0.79 -8.08 -8.04
N HIS A 116 1.27 -6.88 -8.33
CA HIS A 116 2.35 -6.26 -7.57
C HIS A 116 1.78 -5.07 -6.79
N GLY A 117 1.98 -5.09 -5.47
CA GLY A 117 1.70 -3.93 -4.64
C GLY A 117 2.60 -2.77 -5.06
N GLY A 118 2.08 -1.55 -5.02
CA GLY A 118 2.88 -0.40 -5.41
C GLY A 118 2.09 0.89 -5.39
N ARG A 119 2.80 1.98 -5.67
CA ARG A 119 2.23 3.32 -5.71
C ARG A 119 2.69 4.04 -6.95
N THR A 120 1.72 4.48 -7.74
CA THR A 120 1.95 5.35 -8.89
C THR A 120 1.39 6.74 -8.62
N ILE A 121 2.01 7.75 -9.19
CA ILE A 121 1.51 9.13 -9.12
C ILE A 121 1.51 9.73 -10.51
N ARG A 122 0.47 10.50 -10.83
CA ARG A 122 0.41 11.32 -12.01
C ARG A 122 -0.01 12.74 -11.62
N VAL A 123 0.80 13.72 -12.00
CA VAL A 123 0.53 15.13 -11.77
C VAL A 123 0.38 15.84 -13.10
N PHE A 124 -0.73 16.55 -13.27
CA PHE A 124 -1.01 17.37 -14.45
C PHE A 124 -0.82 18.84 -14.09
N GLY A 125 0.17 19.49 -14.69
CA GLY A 125 0.47 20.89 -14.49
C GLY A 125 0.18 21.73 -15.74
N THR A 126 0.26 23.04 -15.59
CA THR A 126 0.02 24.00 -16.69
C THR A 126 1.14 24.00 -17.75
N HIS A 127 2.29 23.37 -17.49
CA HIS A 127 3.44 23.33 -18.39
C HIS A 127 3.86 21.91 -18.80
N GLY A 128 3.13 20.88 -18.34
CA GLY A 128 3.45 19.49 -18.62
C GLY A 128 2.86 18.55 -17.59
N CYS A 129 3.25 17.29 -17.66
CA CYS A 129 2.87 16.30 -16.66
C CYS A 129 4.07 15.54 -16.10
N ILE A 130 3.88 14.99 -14.90
CA ILE A 130 4.85 14.12 -14.23
C ILE A 130 4.16 12.79 -13.93
N GLU A 131 4.85 11.70 -14.22
CA GLU A 131 4.44 10.35 -13.85
C GLU A 131 5.55 9.71 -13.03
N GLY A 132 5.18 9.11 -11.92
CA GLY A 132 6.10 8.37 -11.05
C GLY A 132 5.56 6.99 -10.71
N ASP A 133 6.48 6.04 -10.59
CA ASP A 133 6.21 4.70 -10.14
C ASP A 133 7.27 4.33 -9.09
N MET A 134 6.83 4.02 -7.89
CA MET A 134 7.73 3.75 -6.77
C MET A 134 8.39 2.38 -6.85
N GLU A 135 7.78 1.41 -7.51
CA GLU A 135 8.33 0.06 -7.61
C GLU A 135 9.44 0.00 -8.69
N SER A 136 9.21 0.65 -9.82
CA SER A 136 10.24 0.77 -10.88
C SER A 136 11.28 1.86 -10.60
N ASN A 137 11.07 2.70 -9.57
CA ASN A 137 11.92 3.84 -9.23
C ASN A 137 12.13 4.82 -10.41
N VAL A 138 11.12 4.97 -11.26
CA VAL A 138 11.18 5.82 -12.46
C VAL A 138 10.27 7.03 -12.30
N LEU A 139 10.82 8.20 -12.59
CA LEU A 139 10.09 9.45 -12.73
C LEU A 139 10.19 9.96 -14.16
N ARG A 140 9.05 10.24 -14.80
CA ARG A 140 8.97 10.78 -16.17
C ARG A 140 8.40 12.19 -16.12
N ILE A 141 9.15 13.14 -16.68
CA ILE A 141 8.73 14.53 -16.79
C ILE A 141 8.50 14.84 -18.27
N ARG A 142 7.28 15.22 -18.62
CA ARG A 142 6.85 15.53 -19.99
C ARG A 142 6.41 16.99 -20.09
N PRO A 143 7.33 17.94 -20.34
CA PRO A 143 6.98 19.33 -20.58
C PRO A 143 6.26 19.48 -21.92
N PHE A 144 5.30 20.39 -22.01
CA PHE A 144 4.63 20.66 -23.28
C PHE A 144 5.61 21.19 -24.33
N GLY A 145 5.57 20.61 -25.52
CA GLY A 145 6.42 21.02 -26.64
C GLY A 145 7.93 20.77 -26.48
N ARG A 146 8.32 19.95 -25.51
CA ARG A 146 9.72 19.60 -25.25
C ARG A 146 9.89 18.09 -25.13
N GLN A 147 11.14 17.63 -25.20
CA GLN A 147 11.48 16.23 -25.02
C GLN A 147 11.22 15.77 -23.59
N GLU A 148 10.76 14.54 -23.42
CA GLU A 148 10.61 13.86 -22.14
C GLU A 148 11.97 13.71 -21.45
N THR A 149 11.98 13.89 -20.15
CA THR A 149 13.10 13.54 -19.27
C THR A 149 12.69 12.34 -18.41
N VAL A 150 13.51 11.30 -18.45
CA VAL A 150 13.35 10.11 -17.60
C VAL A 150 14.43 10.15 -16.52
N ILE A 151 14.03 10.04 -15.28
CA ILE A 151 14.91 10.04 -14.11
C ILE A 151 14.82 8.66 -13.46
N ASP A 152 15.94 7.99 -13.35
CA ASP A 152 16.11 6.82 -12.50
C ASP A 152 16.37 7.29 -11.07
N VAL A 153 15.38 7.11 -10.21
CA VAL A 153 15.45 7.55 -8.81
C VAL A 153 16.43 6.69 -8.02
N ALA A 154 16.60 5.42 -8.39
CA ALA A 154 17.55 4.52 -7.74
C ALA A 154 19.01 4.99 -7.94
N ALA A 155 19.30 5.58 -9.09
CA ALA A 155 20.63 6.14 -9.36
C ALA A 155 20.95 7.43 -8.60
N MET A 156 19.97 8.06 -7.95
CA MET A 156 20.13 9.33 -7.23
C MET A 156 20.61 9.18 -5.77
N GLY A 157 20.66 7.96 -5.26
CA GLY A 157 21.08 7.73 -3.87
C GLY A 157 21.45 6.28 -3.59
N PRO A 158 22.41 6.05 -2.69
CA PRO A 158 22.99 4.73 -2.47
C PRO A 158 22.11 3.75 -1.70
N ASP A 159 21.03 4.20 -1.08
CA ASP A 159 20.22 3.36 -0.21
C ASP A 159 18.73 3.65 -0.37
N LEU A 160 18.04 2.73 -1.05
CA LEU A 160 16.58 2.69 -1.16
C LEU A 160 15.96 1.66 -0.21
N ALA A 161 16.73 1.06 0.70
CA ALA A 161 16.21 0.16 1.72
C ALA A 161 15.20 0.88 2.62
N GLY A 162 14.21 0.17 3.10
CA GLY A 162 13.14 0.71 3.95
C GLY A 162 12.34 1.83 3.27
N HIS A 163 11.16 1.47 2.73
CA HIS A 163 10.23 2.43 2.07
C HIS A 163 10.91 3.37 1.05
N GLY A 164 11.77 2.81 0.19
CA GLY A 164 12.49 3.59 -0.81
C GLY A 164 13.53 4.57 -0.22
N GLY A 165 14.16 4.19 0.87
CA GLY A 165 15.13 5.02 1.60
C GLY A 165 14.48 6.05 2.53
N GLY A 166 13.17 6.06 2.66
CA GLY A 166 12.42 7.02 3.50
C GLY A 166 12.78 6.91 4.98
N ASP A 167 12.90 5.69 5.48
CA ASP A 167 13.18 5.44 6.90
C ASP A 167 14.56 5.96 7.30
N GLY A 168 15.60 5.65 6.51
CA GLY A 168 16.95 6.14 6.76
C GLY A 168 17.06 7.66 6.67
N ARG A 169 16.37 8.27 5.69
CA ARG A 169 16.34 9.73 5.53
C ARG A 169 15.63 10.43 6.68
N MET A 170 14.53 9.87 7.17
CA MET A 170 13.80 10.41 8.32
C MET A 170 14.69 10.43 9.57
N VAL A 171 15.43 9.34 9.82
CA VAL A 171 16.38 9.26 10.95
C VAL A 171 17.53 10.26 10.78
N ALA A 172 18.10 10.37 9.57
CA ALA A 172 19.17 11.32 9.29
C ALA A 172 18.72 12.78 9.50
N GLU A 173 17.53 13.14 9.03
CA GLU A 173 16.92 14.47 9.24
C GLU A 173 16.69 14.75 10.73
N LEU A 174 16.23 13.75 11.50
CA LEU A 174 16.03 13.87 12.93
C LEU A 174 17.36 14.14 13.67
N ILE A 175 18.42 13.43 13.31
CA ILE A 175 19.76 13.64 13.86
C ILE A 175 20.29 15.03 13.49
N GLU A 176 20.13 15.46 12.24
CA GLU A 176 20.56 16.78 11.80
C GLU A 176 19.81 17.88 12.52
N MET A 177 18.50 17.75 12.67
CA MET A 177 17.68 18.70 13.43
C MET A 177 18.18 18.82 14.87
N HIS A 178 18.41 17.68 15.54
CA HIS A 178 18.83 17.69 16.94
C HIS A 178 20.24 18.28 17.12
N GLY A 179 21.16 17.99 16.20
CA GLY A 179 22.55 18.43 16.29
C GLY A 179 22.82 19.88 15.85
N LYS A 180 22.00 20.46 14.98
CA LYS A 180 22.33 21.74 14.33
C LYS A 180 21.33 22.88 14.59
N THR A 181 20.04 22.61 14.49
CA THR A 181 19.05 23.69 14.44
C THR A 181 17.99 23.66 15.54
N GLY A 182 17.73 22.50 16.11
CA GLY A 182 16.61 22.27 17.03
C GLY A 182 15.23 22.53 16.42
N ARG A 183 15.15 22.71 15.10
CA ARG A 183 13.91 23.00 14.36
C ARG A 183 13.70 22.03 13.22
N PRO A 184 12.44 21.59 12.95
CA PRO A 184 12.13 20.74 11.84
C PRO A 184 12.55 21.39 10.51
N THR A 185 13.10 20.59 9.61
CA THR A 185 13.34 21.00 8.23
C THR A 185 12.01 20.96 7.45
N LYS A 186 11.95 21.61 6.27
CA LYS A 186 10.78 21.53 5.39
C LYS A 186 10.52 20.12 4.85
N ARG A 187 11.44 19.19 5.04
CA ARG A 187 11.35 17.79 4.58
C ARG A 187 10.77 16.86 5.64
N MET A 188 10.78 17.28 6.90
CA MET A 188 10.24 16.49 8.00
C MET A 188 8.72 16.61 8.05
N THR A 189 8.05 15.48 8.23
CA THR A 189 6.64 15.44 8.57
C THR A 189 6.49 15.76 10.05
N THR A 190 5.87 16.88 10.38
CA THR A 190 5.54 17.24 11.77
C THR A 190 4.34 16.43 12.27
N LEU A 191 4.11 16.45 13.58
CA LEU A 191 2.94 15.81 14.18
C LEU A 191 1.63 16.39 13.61
N GLU A 192 1.57 17.70 13.43
CA GLU A 192 0.41 18.39 12.86
C GLU A 192 0.14 17.92 11.42
N ALA A 193 1.19 17.85 10.58
CA ALA A 193 1.06 17.37 9.21
C ALA A 193 0.64 15.89 9.16
N SER A 194 1.13 15.08 10.11
CA SER A 194 0.69 13.69 10.25
C SER A 194 -0.78 13.58 10.65
N CYS A 195 -1.23 14.40 11.62
CA CYS A 195 -2.64 14.45 12.01
C CYS A 195 -3.55 14.82 10.82
N GLU A 196 -3.13 15.78 9.98
CA GLU A 196 -3.91 16.16 8.78
C GLU A 196 -4.15 14.96 7.86
N SER A 197 -3.15 14.12 7.64
CA SER A 197 -3.33 12.90 6.81
C SER A 197 -4.33 11.91 7.41
N HIS A 198 -4.40 11.82 8.74
CA HIS A 198 -5.39 10.98 9.43
C HIS A 198 -6.80 11.57 9.31
N TYR A 199 -6.95 12.90 9.42
CA TYR A 199 -8.24 13.55 9.20
C TYR A 199 -8.75 13.34 7.77
N VAL A 200 -7.87 13.33 6.77
CA VAL A 200 -8.22 12.96 5.39
C VAL A 200 -8.79 11.54 5.33
N ALA A 201 -8.17 10.58 6.00
CA ALA A 201 -8.66 9.19 6.05
C ALA A 201 -10.02 9.10 6.75
N PHE A 202 -10.21 9.79 7.87
CA PHE A 202 -11.49 9.83 8.58
C PHE A 202 -12.61 10.47 7.75
N ALA A 203 -12.32 11.57 7.06
CA ALA A 203 -13.27 12.23 6.18
C ALA A 203 -13.65 11.36 4.98
N ALA A 204 -12.69 10.63 4.41
CA ALA A 204 -12.94 9.67 3.33
C ALA A 204 -13.86 8.54 3.81
N GLU A 205 -13.61 7.98 5.00
CA GLU A 205 -14.46 6.94 5.59
C GLU A 205 -15.86 7.47 5.93
N GLN A 206 -15.95 8.65 6.49
CA GLN A 206 -17.25 9.31 6.74
C GLN A 206 -18.04 9.51 5.46
N SER A 207 -17.41 10.00 4.39
CA SER A 207 -18.06 10.16 3.08
C SER A 207 -18.53 8.81 2.52
N ARG A 208 -17.66 7.80 2.55
CA ARG A 208 -17.97 6.45 2.07
C ARG A 208 -19.19 5.87 2.77
N ARG A 209 -19.24 5.94 4.11
CA ARG A 209 -20.37 5.43 4.91
C ARG A 209 -21.66 6.20 4.68
N ASN A 210 -21.59 7.42 4.15
CA ASN A 210 -22.74 8.25 3.83
C ASN A 210 -23.00 8.33 2.29
N GLY A 211 -22.70 7.24 1.56
CA GLY A 211 -23.03 7.12 0.14
C GLY A 211 -22.26 8.07 -0.78
N GLY A 212 -21.06 8.51 -0.38
CA GLY A 212 -20.23 9.43 -1.15
C GLY A 212 -20.56 10.91 -0.92
N ALA A 213 -21.35 11.24 0.11
CA ALA A 213 -21.67 12.62 0.45
C ALA A 213 -20.39 13.44 0.69
N ALA A 214 -20.38 14.69 0.22
CA ALA A 214 -19.25 15.58 0.38
C ALA A 214 -18.99 15.89 1.87
N VAL A 215 -17.73 15.76 2.29
CA VAL A 215 -17.27 16.09 3.64
C VAL A 215 -16.29 17.26 3.56
N GLU A 216 -16.54 18.29 4.36
CA GLU A 216 -15.65 19.42 4.54
C GLU A 216 -14.64 19.11 5.65
N MET A 217 -13.35 19.37 5.41
CA MET A 217 -12.29 19.07 6.36
C MET A 217 -12.42 19.81 7.69
N SER A 218 -12.95 21.03 7.65
CA SER A 218 -13.23 21.84 8.85
C SER A 218 -14.22 21.19 9.84
N LYS A 219 -14.95 20.17 9.40
CA LYS A 219 -15.91 19.41 10.24
C LYS A 219 -15.33 18.13 10.83
N VAL A 220 -14.09 17.80 10.48
CA VAL A 220 -13.42 16.55 10.88
C VAL A 220 -12.21 16.81 11.79
N ARG A 221 -11.66 18.02 11.74
CA ARG A 221 -10.56 18.51 12.60
C ARG A 221 -10.95 18.73 14.04
#